data_5fb0bde483af8951ce8e8fb454eb38e1
#
_entry.id   5fb0bde483af8951ce8e8fb454eb38e1
#
_cell.length_a   1.000
_cell.length_b   1.000
_cell.length_c   1.000
_cell.angle_alpha   90.00
_cell.angle_beta   90.00
_cell.angle_gamma   90.00
#
_symmetry.space_group_name_H-M   'P 1'
#
loop_
_entity.id
_entity.type
_entity.pdbx_description
1 polymer ?
#
loop_
_entity_poly.entity_id
_entity_poly.type
_entity_poly.pdbx_seq_one_letter_code
_entity_poly.pdbx_strand_id
1 'polypeptide(L)'
;MLDKLASWDTIDFSSSSDAEITKILKELNIALSVDEVKKIQFSFLNRPATLTELVLFSIQGSEHSSYKSSKNHIKHFLTDGDHVILGAKDDAGVVSLSVDDNGNRYGLVVSHESHNHPSQIVPYEGAATGVGGNVRDVCCMGAAVSYTHLRAHETG
;
A
#
# COMPACT_ATOMS: atom_id res chain seq x y z
N MET A 1 3.22 14.16 28.76
CA MET A 1 2.11 13.28 29.21
C MET A 1 1.92 12.10 28.29
N LEU A 2 2.07 12.28 26.97
CA LEU A 2 1.89 11.21 25.98
C LEU A 2 3.01 10.14 25.98
N ASP A 3 4.21 10.48 26.42
CA ASP A 3 5.35 9.54 26.52
C ASP A 3 5.17 8.38 27.53
N LYS A 4 4.03 8.36 28.25
CA LYS A 4 3.71 7.34 29.24
C LYS A 4 2.47 6.53 28.91
N LEU A 5 1.89 6.71 27.72
CA LEU A 5 0.74 5.94 27.30
C LEU A 5 1.13 4.47 27.05
N ALA A 6 0.41 3.56 27.71
CA ALA A 6 0.48 2.15 27.41
C ALA A 6 -0.33 1.84 26.15
N SER A 7 -0.03 0.74 25.51
CA SER A 7 -0.69 0.32 24.25
C SER A 7 -2.22 0.15 24.37
N TRP A 8 -2.70 -0.13 25.56
CA TRP A 8 -4.13 -0.30 25.87
C TRP A 8 -4.82 0.97 26.37
N ASP A 9 -4.08 2.06 26.63
CA ASP A 9 -4.68 3.31 27.05
C ASP A 9 -5.54 3.89 25.94
N THR A 10 -6.71 4.39 26.33
CA THR A 10 -7.66 4.99 25.37
C THR A 10 -7.44 6.49 25.24
N ILE A 11 -7.65 6.98 24.03
CA ILE A 11 -7.57 8.40 23.71
C ILE A 11 -8.96 8.85 23.25
N ASP A 12 -9.55 9.77 24.00
CA ASP A 12 -10.87 10.32 23.69
C ASP A 12 -10.75 11.67 22.99
N PHE A 13 -11.31 11.76 21.81
CA PHE A 13 -11.34 12.96 20.99
C PHE A 13 -12.68 13.72 21.03
N SER A 14 -13.63 13.29 21.89
CA SER A 14 -14.99 13.84 21.93
C SER A 14 -15.03 15.35 22.22
N SER A 15 -14.12 15.84 23.03
CA SER A 15 -14.03 17.26 23.42
C SER A 15 -12.86 18.00 22.78
N SER A 16 -12.10 17.34 21.90
CA SER A 16 -10.90 17.92 21.29
C SER A 16 -11.23 18.71 20.03
N SER A 17 -10.64 19.87 19.90
CA SER A 17 -10.64 20.63 18.64
C SER A 17 -9.75 19.98 17.59
N ASP A 18 -9.95 20.29 16.32
CA ASP A 18 -9.17 19.75 15.20
C ASP A 18 -7.67 20.04 15.34
N ALA A 19 -7.33 21.19 15.91
CA ALA A 19 -5.94 21.57 16.17
C ALA A 19 -5.32 20.69 17.28
N GLU A 20 -6.08 20.38 18.33
CA GLU A 20 -5.63 19.48 19.40
C GLU A 20 -5.48 18.04 18.91
N ILE A 21 -6.42 17.54 18.13
CA ILE A 21 -6.32 16.21 17.49
C ILE A 21 -5.06 16.14 16.65
N THR A 22 -4.83 17.12 15.77
CA THR A 22 -3.63 17.18 14.93
C THR A 22 -2.35 17.18 15.75
N LYS A 23 -2.32 17.92 16.85
CA LYS A 23 -1.17 17.97 17.76
C LYS A 23 -0.91 16.60 18.41
N ILE A 24 -1.95 15.96 18.95
CA ILE A 24 -1.85 14.63 19.58
C ILE A 24 -1.33 13.59 18.59
N LEU A 25 -1.90 13.54 17.38
CA LEU A 25 -1.48 12.60 16.34
C LEU A 25 -0.01 12.79 15.96
N LYS A 26 0.43 14.04 15.84
CA LYS A 26 1.83 14.36 15.54
C LYS A 26 2.77 13.94 16.67
N GLU A 27 2.41 14.18 17.91
CA GLU A 27 3.21 13.79 19.09
C GLU A 27 3.31 12.27 19.22
N LEU A 28 2.24 11.54 18.85
CA LEU A 28 2.22 10.07 18.84
C LEU A 28 2.79 9.45 17.54
N ASN A 29 3.19 10.27 16.58
CA ASN A 29 3.67 9.83 15.26
C ASN A 29 2.65 8.92 14.52
N ILE A 30 1.36 9.26 14.61
CA ILE A 30 0.26 8.54 13.98
C ILE A 30 -0.18 9.28 12.70
N ALA A 31 -0.08 8.60 11.57
CA ALA A 31 -0.39 9.16 10.25
C ALA A 31 -1.89 9.05 9.88
N LEU A 32 -2.76 9.61 10.73
CA LEU A 32 -4.20 9.74 10.47
C LEU A 32 -4.58 11.22 10.34
N SER A 33 -5.57 11.50 9.51
CA SER A 33 -6.21 12.81 9.47
C SER A 33 -7.24 12.96 10.59
N VAL A 34 -7.64 14.19 10.87
CA VAL A 34 -8.68 14.50 11.87
C VAL A 34 -9.99 13.79 11.54
N ASP A 35 -10.39 13.80 10.26
CA ASP A 35 -11.63 13.16 9.81
C ASP A 35 -11.58 11.64 9.97
N GLU A 36 -10.43 11.02 9.69
CA GLU A 36 -10.23 9.58 9.90
C GLU A 36 -10.36 9.21 11.37
N VAL A 37 -9.73 9.96 12.27
CA VAL A 37 -9.82 9.73 13.72
C VAL A 37 -11.25 9.88 14.23
N LYS A 38 -11.96 10.92 13.81
CA LYS A 38 -13.38 11.12 14.14
C LYS A 38 -14.23 9.95 13.64
N LYS A 39 -14.00 9.50 12.41
CA LYS A 39 -14.71 8.35 11.84
C LYS A 39 -14.42 7.07 12.60
N ILE A 40 -13.18 6.84 13.00
CA ILE A 40 -12.77 5.67 13.80
C ILE A 40 -13.54 5.68 15.13
N GLN A 41 -13.48 6.79 15.89
CA GLN A 41 -14.10 6.87 17.20
C GLN A 41 -15.62 6.83 17.14
N PHE A 42 -16.24 7.64 16.27
CA PHE A 42 -17.68 7.89 16.31
C PHE A 42 -18.52 7.01 15.36
N SER A 43 -17.88 6.37 14.35
CA SER A 43 -18.61 5.56 13.38
C SER A 43 -18.22 4.09 13.43
N PHE A 44 -16.94 3.77 13.60
CA PHE A 44 -16.47 2.38 13.59
C PHE A 44 -16.51 1.75 14.98
N LEU A 45 -15.88 2.40 15.96
CA LEU A 45 -15.76 1.86 17.31
C LEU A 45 -16.93 2.24 18.21
N ASN A 46 -17.51 3.41 18.02
CA ASN A 46 -18.50 4.04 18.91
C ASN A 46 -17.99 4.17 20.35
N ARG A 47 -16.71 4.34 20.53
CA ARG A 47 -16.00 4.54 21.79
C ARG A 47 -14.61 5.14 21.54
N PRO A 48 -13.93 5.66 22.57
CA PRO A 48 -12.52 6.02 22.45
C PRO A 48 -11.67 4.86 21.96
N ALA A 49 -10.73 5.14 21.05
CA ALA A 49 -9.80 4.15 20.54
C ALA A 49 -8.62 3.98 21.48
N THR A 50 -8.10 2.76 21.58
CA THR A 50 -6.81 2.54 22.24
C THR A 50 -5.66 3.06 21.37
N LEU A 51 -4.51 3.29 21.97
CA LEU A 51 -3.29 3.65 21.22
C LEU A 51 -2.97 2.60 20.15
N THR A 52 -3.06 1.31 20.51
CA THR A 52 -2.84 0.22 19.54
C THR A 52 -3.82 0.27 18.38
N GLU A 53 -5.11 0.50 18.62
CA GLU A 53 -6.11 0.62 17.55
C GLU A 53 -5.80 1.78 16.62
N LEU A 54 -5.44 2.95 17.15
CA LEU A 54 -5.06 4.09 16.31
C LEU A 54 -3.84 3.79 15.43
N VAL A 55 -2.84 3.10 15.97
CA VAL A 55 -1.66 2.67 15.20
C VAL A 55 -2.07 1.69 14.09
N LEU A 56 -2.89 0.68 14.40
CA LEU A 56 -3.37 -0.30 13.42
C LEU A 56 -4.22 0.36 12.32
N PHE A 57 -5.13 1.26 12.68
CA PHE A 57 -5.90 2.04 11.70
C PHE A 57 -5.01 2.93 10.83
N SER A 58 -3.94 3.51 11.41
CA SER A 58 -2.95 4.28 10.66
C SER A 58 -2.22 3.45 9.62
N ILE A 59 -1.83 2.22 9.96
CA ILE A 59 -1.14 1.31 9.05
C ILE A 59 -2.10 0.85 7.94
N GLN A 60 -3.29 0.37 8.29
CA GLN A 60 -4.29 -0.11 7.33
C GLN A 60 -4.89 1.03 6.48
N GLY A 61 -4.97 2.23 7.03
CA GLY A 61 -5.40 3.42 6.30
C GLY A 61 -4.30 4.11 5.50
N SER A 62 -3.07 3.59 5.51
CA SER A 62 -1.98 4.14 4.70
C SER A 62 -2.25 3.95 3.21
N GLU A 63 -1.60 4.74 2.36
CA GLU A 63 -1.72 4.64 0.91
C GLU A 63 -1.35 3.24 0.39
N HIS A 64 -0.37 2.58 1.02
CA HIS A 64 0.09 1.24 0.67
C HIS A 64 -0.97 0.14 0.85
N SER A 65 -1.89 0.31 1.77
CA SER A 65 -2.94 -0.68 2.04
C SER A 65 -4.31 -0.26 1.51
N SER A 66 -4.63 1.03 1.55
CA SER A 66 -5.97 1.54 1.25
C SER A 66 -6.10 2.17 -0.12
N TYR A 67 -4.99 2.52 -0.78
CA TYR A 67 -4.97 3.27 -2.05
C TYR A 67 -5.84 4.54 -2.02
N LYS A 68 -5.95 5.17 -0.86
CA LYS A 68 -6.93 6.24 -0.60
C LYS A 68 -6.76 7.48 -1.49
N SER A 69 -5.55 7.78 -1.92
CA SER A 69 -5.26 8.87 -2.85
C SER A 69 -5.06 8.39 -4.29
N SER A 70 -4.36 7.27 -4.49
CA SER A 70 -4.02 6.77 -5.83
C SER A 70 -5.17 6.03 -6.53
N LYS A 71 -6.19 5.57 -5.81
CA LYS A 71 -7.35 4.86 -6.38
C LYS A 71 -8.00 5.59 -7.54
N ASN A 72 -8.06 6.93 -7.47
CA ASN A 72 -8.63 7.74 -8.54
C ASN A 72 -7.81 7.70 -9.83
N HIS A 73 -6.52 7.43 -9.75
CA HIS A 73 -5.62 7.29 -10.90
C HIS A 73 -5.60 5.85 -11.41
N ILE A 74 -5.55 4.87 -10.49
CA ILE A 74 -5.54 3.43 -10.82
C ILE A 74 -6.76 3.02 -11.66
N LYS A 75 -7.94 3.61 -11.40
CA LYS A 75 -9.16 3.33 -12.19
C LYS A 75 -9.06 3.69 -13.69
N HIS A 76 -8.04 4.46 -14.10
CA HIS A 76 -7.81 4.82 -15.48
C HIS A 76 -6.89 3.83 -16.22
N PHE A 77 -6.33 2.85 -15.52
CA PHE A 77 -5.53 1.81 -16.16
C PHE A 77 -6.42 0.93 -17.04
N LEU A 78 -5.87 0.52 -18.17
CA LEU A 78 -6.53 -0.44 -19.03
C LEU A 78 -6.56 -1.80 -18.31
N THR A 79 -7.77 -2.27 -18.01
CA THR A 79 -7.98 -3.53 -17.29
C THR A 79 -8.57 -4.62 -18.15
N ASP A 80 -8.90 -4.29 -19.40
CA ASP A 80 -9.47 -5.18 -20.42
C ASP A 80 -9.02 -4.79 -21.82
N GLY A 81 -9.27 -5.64 -22.79
CA GLY A 81 -8.90 -5.48 -24.18
C GLY A 81 -8.21 -6.72 -24.75
N ASP A 82 -7.96 -6.75 -26.05
CA ASP A 82 -7.44 -7.92 -26.77
C ASP A 82 -6.07 -8.40 -26.28
N HIS A 83 -5.27 -7.46 -25.77
CA HIS A 83 -3.94 -7.74 -25.23
C HIS A 83 -3.90 -7.93 -23.71
N VAL A 84 -5.03 -7.81 -23.03
CA VAL A 84 -5.10 -7.98 -21.56
C VAL A 84 -5.75 -9.31 -21.24
N ILE A 85 -5.01 -10.20 -20.57
CA ILE A 85 -5.56 -11.43 -20.01
C ILE A 85 -6.08 -11.17 -18.60
N LEU A 86 -5.30 -10.46 -17.79
CA LEU A 86 -5.67 -10.04 -16.45
C LEU A 86 -5.16 -8.61 -16.19
N GLY A 87 -6.07 -7.71 -15.89
CA GLY A 87 -5.76 -6.33 -15.51
C GLY A 87 -5.46 -6.18 -14.02
N ALA A 88 -5.67 -4.97 -13.49
CA ALA A 88 -5.37 -4.59 -12.10
C ALA A 88 -6.37 -5.21 -11.09
N LYS A 89 -6.33 -6.52 -10.92
CA LYS A 89 -7.23 -7.28 -10.02
C LYS A 89 -6.51 -8.21 -9.07
N ASP A 90 -5.23 -8.47 -9.32
CA ASP A 90 -4.43 -9.42 -8.56
C ASP A 90 -3.00 -8.86 -8.36
N ASP A 91 -2.08 -9.65 -7.86
CA ASP A 91 -0.72 -9.24 -7.51
C ASP A 91 0.09 -8.72 -8.71
N ALA A 92 -0.19 -9.21 -9.94
CA ALA A 92 0.46 -8.76 -11.15
C ALA A 92 -0.51 -8.73 -12.34
N GLY A 93 -0.19 -7.95 -13.37
CA GLY A 93 -0.90 -7.95 -14.63
C GLY A 93 -0.46 -9.10 -15.54
N VAL A 94 -1.37 -9.57 -16.42
CA VAL A 94 -1.07 -10.57 -17.43
C VAL A 94 -1.44 -10.04 -18.81
N VAL A 95 -0.44 -9.91 -19.67
CA VAL A 95 -0.63 -9.49 -21.06
C VAL A 95 -0.52 -10.68 -22.02
N SER A 96 -1.31 -10.65 -23.09
CA SER A 96 -1.29 -11.70 -24.13
C SER A 96 0.01 -11.64 -24.93
N LEU A 97 0.73 -12.73 -24.98
CA LEU A 97 1.97 -12.86 -25.74
C LEU A 97 1.72 -13.51 -27.09
N SER A 98 1.04 -14.66 -27.10
CA SER A 98 0.76 -15.44 -28.32
C SER A 98 -0.45 -16.36 -28.12
N VAL A 99 -0.93 -16.91 -29.23
CA VAL A 99 -1.94 -17.97 -29.24
C VAL A 99 -1.36 -19.10 -30.10
N ASP A 100 -1.45 -20.34 -29.63
CA ASP A 100 -0.99 -21.52 -30.43
C ASP A 100 -2.06 -22.00 -31.43
N ASP A 101 -1.69 -22.98 -32.22
CA ASP A 101 -2.57 -23.56 -33.26
C ASP A 101 -3.81 -24.27 -32.65
N ASN A 102 -3.79 -24.58 -31.37
CA ASN A 102 -4.91 -25.19 -30.63
C ASN A 102 -5.82 -24.16 -29.98
N GLY A 103 -5.51 -22.86 -30.09
CA GLY A 103 -6.25 -21.76 -29.47
C GLY A 103 -5.86 -21.48 -28.02
N ASN A 104 -4.79 -22.07 -27.47
CA ASN A 104 -4.31 -21.76 -26.12
C ASN A 104 -3.61 -20.41 -26.13
N ARG A 105 -3.99 -19.56 -25.21
CA ARG A 105 -3.37 -18.23 -25.02
C ARG A 105 -2.20 -18.35 -24.05
N TYR A 106 -1.06 -17.81 -24.45
CA TYR A 106 0.11 -17.66 -23.61
C TYR A 106 0.20 -16.21 -23.13
N GLY A 107 0.36 -16.02 -21.83
CA GLY A 107 0.46 -14.73 -21.21
C GLY A 107 1.83 -14.46 -20.61
N LEU A 108 2.21 -13.20 -20.57
CA LEU A 108 3.35 -12.71 -19.82
C LEU A 108 2.85 -12.04 -18.55
N VAL A 109 3.30 -12.55 -17.40
CA VAL A 109 3.05 -11.93 -16.10
C VAL A 109 4.04 -10.79 -15.92
N VAL A 110 3.54 -9.61 -15.60
CA VAL A 110 4.35 -8.40 -15.44
C VAL A 110 4.04 -7.76 -14.08
N SER A 111 5.03 -7.67 -13.23
CA SER A 111 5.00 -6.89 -11.98
C SER A 111 5.98 -5.72 -12.08
N HIS A 112 5.61 -4.60 -11.51
CA HIS A 112 6.43 -3.39 -11.46
C HIS A 112 6.29 -2.73 -10.09
N GLU A 113 7.41 -2.52 -9.43
CA GLU A 113 7.46 -1.91 -8.11
C GLU A 113 8.44 -0.74 -8.01
N SER A 114 8.26 0.09 -6.99
CA SER A 114 9.15 1.18 -6.64
C SER A 114 9.43 1.16 -5.12
N HIS A 115 10.71 1.12 -4.74
CA HIS A 115 11.19 1.21 -3.36
C HIS A 115 12.14 2.40 -3.20
N ASN A 116 11.75 3.57 -3.70
CA ASN A 116 12.58 4.76 -3.75
C ASN A 116 13.03 5.23 -2.34
N HIS A 117 12.13 5.32 -1.38
CA HIS A 117 12.44 5.81 -0.03
C HIS A 117 13.42 4.91 0.73
N PRO A 118 13.15 3.59 0.89
CA PRO A 118 14.14 2.69 1.48
C PRO A 118 15.46 2.68 0.72
N SER A 119 15.44 2.70 -0.61
CA SER A 119 16.65 2.71 -1.44
C SER A 119 17.49 3.98 -1.29
N GLN A 120 16.86 5.10 -0.95
CA GLN A 120 17.58 6.36 -0.69
C GLN A 120 18.40 6.31 0.61
N ILE A 121 17.92 5.61 1.62
CA ILE A 121 18.52 5.54 2.96
C ILE A 121 19.45 4.34 3.08
N VAL A 122 19.00 3.17 2.65
CA VAL A 122 19.71 1.87 2.70
C VAL A 122 19.58 1.17 1.34
N PRO A 123 20.40 1.55 0.35
CA PRO A 123 20.19 1.18 -1.06
C PRO A 123 20.26 -0.33 -1.30
N TYR A 124 21.09 -1.07 -0.59
CA TYR A 124 21.20 -2.52 -0.75
C TYR A 124 19.91 -3.23 -0.31
N GLU A 125 19.43 -2.92 0.89
CA GLU A 125 18.20 -3.49 1.46
C GLU A 125 16.96 -3.04 0.68
N GLY A 126 16.95 -1.79 0.21
CA GLY A 126 15.89 -1.26 -0.64
C GLY A 126 15.81 -2.00 -1.97
N ALA A 127 16.94 -2.24 -2.63
CA ALA A 127 17.01 -3.02 -3.87
C ALA A 127 16.61 -4.48 -3.64
N ALA A 128 17.07 -5.11 -2.57
CA ALA A 128 16.72 -6.48 -2.22
C ALA A 128 15.21 -6.62 -1.98
N THR A 129 14.59 -5.66 -1.29
CA THR A 129 13.14 -5.64 -1.08
C THR A 129 12.37 -5.46 -2.38
N GLY A 130 12.82 -4.57 -3.27
CA GLY A 130 12.20 -4.34 -4.58
C GLY A 130 12.23 -5.59 -5.46
N VAL A 131 13.38 -6.28 -5.52
CA VAL A 131 13.48 -7.58 -6.23
C VAL A 131 12.56 -8.61 -5.58
N GLY A 132 12.56 -8.70 -4.26
CA GLY A 132 11.76 -9.67 -3.50
C GLY A 132 10.26 -9.49 -3.74
N GLY A 133 9.76 -8.23 -3.76
CA GLY A 133 8.37 -7.90 -4.06
C GLY A 133 7.96 -8.36 -5.46
N ASN A 134 8.71 -7.95 -6.48
CA ASN A 134 8.43 -8.35 -7.86
C ASN A 134 8.45 -9.88 -8.06
N VAL A 135 9.44 -10.57 -7.48
CA VAL A 135 9.52 -12.03 -7.56
C VAL A 135 8.33 -12.68 -6.89
N ARG A 136 7.93 -12.16 -5.72
CA ARG A 136 6.78 -12.67 -4.99
C ARG A 136 5.48 -12.51 -5.77
N ASP A 137 5.23 -11.34 -6.35
CA ASP A 137 4.04 -11.08 -7.14
C ASP A 137 3.92 -12.06 -8.32
N VAL A 138 5.00 -12.23 -9.08
CA VAL A 138 5.02 -13.17 -10.21
C VAL A 138 4.79 -14.62 -9.75
N CYS A 139 5.40 -15.03 -8.64
CA CYS A 139 5.21 -16.37 -8.08
C CYS A 139 3.78 -16.57 -7.56
N CYS A 140 3.17 -15.56 -6.95
CA CYS A 140 1.77 -15.61 -6.49
C CYS A 140 0.79 -15.79 -7.66
N MET A 141 1.14 -15.31 -8.83
CA MET A 141 0.39 -15.54 -10.08
C MET A 141 0.58 -16.95 -10.67
N GLY A 142 1.35 -17.83 -10.01
CA GLY A 142 1.65 -19.18 -10.47
C GLY A 142 2.66 -19.23 -11.63
N ALA A 143 3.39 -18.14 -11.87
CA ALA A 143 4.39 -18.05 -12.92
C ALA A 143 5.81 -18.14 -12.37
N ALA A 144 6.75 -18.61 -13.21
CA ALA A 144 8.18 -18.57 -12.91
C ALA A 144 8.78 -17.25 -13.39
N VAL A 145 9.65 -16.65 -12.58
CA VAL A 145 10.37 -15.44 -12.96
C VAL A 145 11.43 -15.81 -14.00
N SER A 146 11.32 -15.23 -15.19
CA SER A 146 12.29 -15.42 -16.29
C SER A 146 13.21 -14.22 -16.47
N TYR A 147 12.80 -13.03 -16.01
CA TYR A 147 13.56 -11.80 -16.16
C TYR A 147 13.22 -10.82 -15.04
N THR A 148 14.24 -10.19 -14.47
CA THR A 148 14.09 -9.05 -13.52
C THR A 148 15.07 -7.97 -13.91
N HIS A 149 14.61 -6.72 -14.00
CA HIS A 149 15.42 -5.54 -14.28
C HIS A 149 15.30 -4.54 -13.16
N LEU A 150 16.43 -4.13 -12.61
CA LEU A 150 16.53 -3.01 -11.68
C LEU A 150 17.05 -1.79 -12.43
N ARG A 151 16.33 -0.71 -12.33
CA ARG A 151 16.76 0.59 -12.82
C ARG A 151 17.03 1.50 -11.63
N ALA A 152 18.28 1.90 -11.44
CA ALA A 152 18.63 2.96 -10.50
C ALA A 152 18.02 4.28 -11.00
N HIS A 153 17.44 5.07 -10.10
CA HIS A 153 17.09 6.43 -10.44
C HIS A 153 18.40 7.19 -10.68
N GLU A 154 18.63 7.58 -11.90
CA GLU A 154 19.65 8.58 -12.20
C GLU A 154 19.14 9.88 -11.61
N THR A 155 19.71 10.30 -10.50
CA THR A 155 19.58 11.65 -10.01
C THR A 155 20.41 12.51 -10.92
N GLY A 156 19.73 13.19 -11.85
CA GLY A 156 20.32 14.29 -12.62
C GLY A 156 20.57 15.51 -11.75
#